data_168a14573921be2489145faaa1e84dc9
#
_entry.id   168a14573921be2489145faaa1e84dc9
#
_cell.length_a   1.000
_cell.length_b   1.000
_cell.length_c   1.000
_cell.angle_alpha   90.00
_cell.angle_beta   90.00
_cell.angle_gamma   90.00
#
_symmetry.space_group_name_H-M   'P 1'
#
loop_
_entity.id
_entity.type
_entity.pdbx_description
1 polymer ?
#
loop_
_entity_poly.entity_id
_entity_poly.type
_entity_poly.pdbx_seq_one_letter_code
_entity_poly.pdbx_strand_id
1 'polypeptide(L)'
;MILFNLLETQLTHIYSFQEMIKKASIYSHPLVHRLMDLKAQKENREADDDRKVVAEIMQRCFVPAFVTAISWEGFHFVGHEIRITEAMDCYGAIVWPSALVLCYFLETNVKQYNMVDKNVIEIGAGTGLVSIVASLLGAHVTATDLPELLGNLQYNISQNTKMKCKHLPQVKELSWGVALDKNFPKASSNFDYVLAADVVYAHPFLEELLITFDHLCKETTVILWVMKFRYRRPLTDLYSASA
;
A
#
# COMPACT_ATOMS: atom_id res chain seq x y z
N MET A 1 -4.73 11.75 -4.00
CA MET A 1 -3.70 10.82 -3.53
C MET A 1 -3.48 11.07 -2.04
N ILE A 2 -3.54 10.04 -1.25
CA ILE A 2 -3.20 10.09 0.17
C ILE A 2 -1.92 9.30 0.33
N LEU A 3 -0.86 9.98 0.73
CA LEU A 3 0.43 9.38 1.01
C LEU A 3 0.60 9.32 2.52
N PHE A 4 0.63 8.12 3.08
CA PHE A 4 0.99 7.89 4.46
C PHE A 4 2.48 7.59 4.54
N ASN A 5 3.20 8.36 5.34
CA ASN A 5 4.60 8.14 5.63
C ASN A 5 4.72 7.59 7.05
N LEU A 6 5.11 6.33 7.18
CA LEU A 6 5.54 5.75 8.45
C LEU A 6 6.99 6.17 8.73
N LEU A 7 7.19 7.41 9.14
CA LEU A 7 8.38 7.78 9.91
C LEU A 7 8.13 7.40 11.37
N GLU A 8 9.18 7.08 12.07
CA GLU A 8 9.18 6.70 13.49
C GLU A 8 8.42 7.67 14.42
N THR A 9 7.87 8.75 13.92
CA THR A 9 7.05 9.73 14.64
C THR A 9 6.19 10.60 13.75
N GLN A 10 5.37 10.15 12.79
CA GLN A 10 4.29 11.03 12.31
C GLN A 10 3.47 10.48 11.15
N LEU A 11 2.18 10.29 11.38
CA LEU A 11 1.09 10.28 10.41
C LEU A 11 0.78 11.72 10.00
N THR A 12 0.86 12.06 8.76
CA THR A 12 0.08 13.02 7.98
C THR A 12 0.87 13.73 6.90
N HIS A 13 0.62 13.38 5.66
CA HIS A 13 0.55 14.37 4.58
C HIS A 13 -0.29 13.83 3.43
N ILE A 14 -1.41 14.48 3.16
CA ILE A 14 -2.25 14.28 1.98
C ILE A 14 -1.64 15.12 0.85
N TYR A 15 -1.26 14.48 -0.25
CA TYR A 15 -0.81 15.16 -1.46
C TYR A 15 -1.61 14.72 -2.67
N SER A 16 -1.93 15.63 -3.59
CA SER A 16 -2.52 15.26 -4.87
C SER A 16 -1.46 14.64 -5.80
N PHE A 17 -1.88 13.76 -6.70
CA PHE A 17 -1.00 13.11 -7.69
C PHE A 17 -0.24 14.13 -8.55
N GLN A 18 -0.88 15.24 -8.92
CA GLN A 18 -0.24 16.32 -9.65
C GLN A 18 0.88 17.01 -8.86
N GLU A 19 0.77 17.09 -7.54
CA GLU A 19 1.84 17.62 -6.68
C GLU A 19 3.02 16.66 -6.56
N MET A 20 2.77 15.33 -6.66
CA MET A 20 3.84 14.32 -6.65
C MET A 20 4.66 14.34 -7.95
N ILE A 21 4.01 14.41 -9.11
CA ILE A 21 4.70 14.55 -10.41
C ILE A 21 5.51 15.84 -10.44
N LYS A 22 4.96 16.94 -9.96
CA LYS A 22 5.69 18.21 -9.81
C LYS A 22 6.87 18.08 -8.85
N LYS A 23 6.78 17.29 -7.78
CA LYS A 23 7.85 17.10 -6.77
C LYS A 23 8.91 16.10 -7.19
N ALA A 24 8.61 15.06 -7.96
CA ALA A 24 9.62 14.20 -8.59
C ALA A 24 10.55 15.02 -9.51
N SER A 25 10.05 16.11 -10.11
CA SER A 25 10.82 17.11 -10.86
C SER A 25 11.51 18.18 -9.99
N ILE A 26 11.24 18.27 -8.68
CA ILE A 26 11.63 19.42 -7.81
C ILE A 26 12.42 18.97 -6.57
N TYR A 27 13.32 17.99 -6.71
CA TYR A 27 14.27 17.69 -5.62
C TYR A 27 15.31 18.80 -5.37
N SER A 28 15.21 19.96 -6.05
CA SER A 28 16.14 21.10 -5.91
C SER A 28 15.53 22.41 -5.39
N HIS A 29 14.30 22.41 -4.83
CA HIS A 29 13.65 23.69 -4.46
C HIS A 29 13.72 24.01 -2.96
N PRO A 30 14.02 25.30 -2.56
CA PRO A 30 14.21 25.76 -1.17
C PRO A 30 12.99 25.62 -0.23
N LEU A 31 11.79 25.37 -0.77
CA LEU A 31 10.56 25.14 0.02
C LEU A 31 10.59 23.85 0.83
N VAL A 32 11.41 22.86 0.43
CA VAL A 32 11.57 21.61 1.19
C VAL A 32 12.24 21.88 2.55
N HIS A 33 13.20 22.79 2.62
CA HIS A 33 13.86 23.17 3.86
C HIS A 33 12.91 23.89 4.86
N ARG A 34 12.03 24.75 4.36
CA ARG A 34 11.10 25.51 5.21
C ARG A 34 9.98 24.67 5.82
N LEU A 35 9.60 23.56 5.16
CA LEU A 35 8.64 22.57 5.67
C LEU A 35 9.26 21.66 6.75
N MET A 36 10.58 21.48 6.74
CA MET A 36 11.27 20.70 7.77
C MET A 36 11.38 21.46 9.08
N ASP A 37 11.58 22.77 9.05
CA ASP A 37 11.71 23.63 10.25
C ASP A 37 10.38 23.84 11.00
N LEU A 38 9.24 23.82 10.30
CA LEU A 38 7.91 23.88 10.91
C LEU A 38 7.49 22.57 11.61
N LYS A 39 8.15 21.45 11.32
CA LYS A 39 7.90 20.15 11.93
C LYS A 39 8.38 20.02 13.37
N ALA A 40 9.46 20.69 13.74
CA ALA A 40 10.12 20.51 15.05
C ALA A 40 9.27 20.95 16.25
N GLN A 41 8.23 21.79 16.06
CA GLN A 41 7.42 22.33 17.15
C GLN A 41 6.11 21.61 17.45
N LYS A 42 5.70 20.62 16.60
CA LYS A 42 4.44 19.86 16.76
C LYS A 42 4.61 18.48 17.41
N GLU A 43 5.85 18.07 17.68
CA GLU A 43 6.26 16.68 17.87
C GLU A 43 5.74 15.96 19.14
N ASN A 44 5.30 16.67 20.19
CA ASN A 44 5.00 16.00 21.47
C ASN A 44 3.53 15.53 21.66
N ARG A 45 2.56 16.02 20.88
CA ARG A 45 1.16 15.57 20.98
C ARG A 45 0.82 14.45 20.00
N GLU A 46 1.49 14.41 18.87
CA GLU A 46 1.26 13.42 17.80
C GLU A 46 1.87 12.05 18.14
N ALA A 47 2.96 11.99 18.91
CA ALA A 47 3.62 10.74 19.30
C ALA A 47 2.76 9.82 20.19
N ASP A 48 1.81 10.37 20.95
CA ASP A 48 0.94 9.56 21.83
C ASP A 48 -0.23 8.94 21.05
N ASP A 49 -0.75 9.64 20.04
CA ASP A 49 -1.77 9.13 19.13
C ASP A 49 -1.19 8.05 18.20
N ASP A 50 0.03 8.22 17.71
CA ASP A 50 0.72 7.22 16.90
C ASP A 50 0.96 5.91 17.68
N ARG A 51 1.34 5.99 18.95
CA ARG A 51 1.49 4.81 19.82
C ARG A 51 0.18 4.05 20.00
N LYS A 52 -0.95 4.75 20.13
CA LYS A 52 -2.27 4.12 20.22
C LYS A 52 -2.63 3.41 18.93
N VAL A 53 -2.44 4.07 17.78
CA VAL A 53 -2.69 3.46 16.46
C VAL A 53 -1.81 2.23 16.25
N VAL A 54 -0.53 2.28 16.58
CA VAL A 54 0.37 1.12 16.50
C VAL A 54 -0.12 0.00 17.42
N ALA A 55 -0.52 0.32 18.66
CA ALA A 55 -1.07 -0.69 19.58
C ALA A 55 -2.36 -1.33 19.05
N GLU A 56 -3.26 -0.55 18.46
CA GLU A 56 -4.50 -1.06 17.85
C GLU A 56 -4.20 -1.95 16.63
N ILE A 57 -3.22 -1.61 15.80
CA ILE A 57 -2.78 -2.45 14.68
C ILE A 57 -2.19 -3.77 15.21
N MET A 58 -1.31 -3.70 16.22
CA MET A 58 -0.69 -4.89 16.81
C MET A 58 -1.70 -5.82 17.47
N GLN A 59 -2.78 -5.30 18.05
CA GLN A 59 -3.87 -6.12 18.59
C GLN A 59 -4.64 -6.91 17.51
N ARG A 60 -4.55 -6.50 16.24
CA ARG A 60 -5.15 -7.22 15.11
C ARG A 60 -4.30 -8.39 14.60
N CYS A 61 -3.04 -8.46 15.04
CA CYS A 61 -2.11 -9.53 14.68
C CYS A 61 -2.17 -10.64 15.74
N PHE A 62 -2.16 -11.88 15.32
CA PHE A 62 -2.05 -13.02 16.24
C PHE A 62 -1.19 -14.12 15.65
N VAL A 63 -0.52 -14.87 16.54
CA VAL A 63 0.25 -16.05 16.19
C VAL A 63 -0.55 -17.29 16.59
N PRO A 64 -0.68 -18.31 15.73
CA PRO A 64 -1.40 -19.53 16.08
C PRO A 64 -0.74 -20.25 17.26
N ALA A 65 -1.57 -20.78 18.16
CA ALA A 65 -1.10 -21.48 19.36
C ALA A 65 -0.41 -22.82 19.05
N PHE A 66 -0.58 -23.35 17.84
CA PHE A 66 0.01 -24.63 17.42
C PHE A 66 0.74 -24.45 16.10
N VAL A 67 2.01 -24.87 16.07
CA VAL A 67 2.84 -24.90 14.86
C VAL A 67 2.42 -26.12 14.04
N THR A 68 1.66 -25.89 12.97
CA THR A 68 1.48 -26.88 11.91
C THR A 68 2.59 -26.69 10.87
N ALA A 69 2.83 -27.70 10.02
CA ALA A 69 3.92 -27.69 9.03
C ALA A 69 3.83 -26.56 7.99
N ILE A 70 2.73 -25.82 7.94
CA ILE A 70 2.53 -24.64 7.12
C ILE A 70 2.53 -23.42 8.05
N SER A 71 3.56 -22.58 7.96
CA SER A 71 3.60 -21.32 8.69
C SER A 71 2.63 -20.31 8.06
N TRP A 72 1.75 -19.77 8.87
CA TRP A 72 0.89 -18.66 8.49
C TRP A 72 0.83 -17.63 9.63
N GLU A 73 0.62 -16.38 9.26
CA GLU A 73 0.37 -15.30 10.19
C GLU A 73 -1.12 -14.94 10.21
N GLY A 74 -1.63 -14.62 11.40
CA GLY A 74 -3.03 -14.30 11.62
C GLY A 74 -3.27 -12.81 11.84
N PHE A 75 -4.34 -12.31 11.21
CA PHE A 75 -4.76 -10.93 11.33
C PHE A 75 -6.27 -10.85 11.55
N HIS A 76 -6.71 -9.79 12.25
CA HIS A 76 -8.14 -9.49 12.42
C HIS A 76 -8.46 -8.15 11.79
N PHE A 77 -9.26 -8.16 10.71
CA PHE A 77 -9.78 -6.95 10.06
C PHE A 77 -11.24 -7.17 9.64
N VAL A 78 -12.03 -6.13 9.68
CA VAL A 78 -13.45 -6.12 9.24
C VAL A 78 -14.25 -7.23 9.93
N GLY A 79 -13.95 -7.52 11.20
CA GLY A 79 -14.60 -8.59 11.98
C GLY A 79 -14.27 -10.01 11.54
N HIS A 80 -13.27 -10.22 10.69
CA HIS A 80 -12.84 -11.51 10.18
C HIS A 80 -11.43 -11.87 10.59
N GLU A 81 -11.20 -13.16 10.87
CA GLU A 81 -9.87 -13.76 10.93
C GLU A 81 -9.36 -13.97 9.50
N ILE A 82 -8.16 -13.45 9.24
CA ILE A 82 -7.43 -13.54 7.97
C ILE A 82 -6.14 -14.30 8.24
N ARG A 83 -5.88 -15.33 7.45
CA ARG A 83 -4.66 -16.16 7.54
C ARG A 83 -3.82 -15.96 6.30
N ILE A 84 -2.60 -15.48 6.49
CA ILE A 84 -1.65 -15.22 5.40
C ILE A 84 -0.52 -16.21 5.46
N THR A 85 -0.34 -16.96 4.38
CA THR A 85 0.84 -17.81 4.17
C THR A 85 1.89 -16.96 3.46
N GLU A 86 3.08 -16.88 4.06
CA GLU A 86 4.23 -16.19 3.49
C GLU A 86 5.14 -17.19 2.76
N ALA A 87 5.78 -16.72 1.67
CA ALA A 87 6.84 -17.47 1.00
C ALA A 87 8.17 -16.78 1.31
N MET A 88 8.92 -17.34 2.23
CA MET A 88 10.16 -16.75 2.79
C MET A 88 11.30 -16.63 1.79
N ASP A 89 11.23 -17.35 0.68
CA ASP A 89 12.17 -17.32 -0.44
C ASP A 89 11.88 -16.20 -1.45
N CYS A 90 10.75 -15.49 -1.27
CA CYS A 90 10.31 -14.44 -2.18
C CYS A 90 10.02 -13.14 -1.43
N TYR A 91 10.81 -12.10 -1.67
CA TYR A 91 10.77 -10.82 -0.94
C TYR A 91 9.39 -10.12 -1.01
N GLY A 92 8.63 -10.34 -2.09
CA GLY A 92 7.28 -9.81 -2.24
C GLY A 92 6.22 -10.62 -1.49
N ALA A 93 6.52 -11.84 -1.05
CA ALA A 93 5.54 -12.73 -0.43
C ALA A 93 5.59 -12.73 1.11
N ILE A 94 5.88 -11.58 1.71
CA ILE A 94 5.81 -11.33 3.17
C ILE A 94 4.90 -10.13 3.45
N VAL A 95 4.34 -10.07 4.66
CA VAL A 95 3.50 -8.94 5.06
C VAL A 95 4.36 -7.77 5.51
N TRP A 96 4.33 -6.68 4.76
CA TRP A 96 5.02 -5.45 5.13
C TRP A 96 4.18 -4.57 6.07
N PRO A 97 4.79 -3.84 7.02
CA PRO A 97 4.05 -2.98 7.96
C PRO A 97 3.11 -1.97 7.29
N SER A 98 3.48 -1.46 6.12
CA SER A 98 2.63 -0.52 5.36
C SER A 98 1.30 -1.15 4.94
N ALA A 99 1.24 -2.46 4.69
CA ALA A 99 0.00 -3.17 4.40
C ALA A 99 -0.94 -3.18 5.62
N LEU A 100 -0.40 -3.40 6.83
CA LEU A 100 -1.20 -3.34 8.07
C LEU A 100 -1.79 -1.96 8.30
N VAL A 101 -0.99 -0.91 8.07
CA VAL A 101 -1.45 0.48 8.20
C VAL A 101 -2.54 0.80 7.19
N LEU A 102 -2.39 0.36 5.94
CA LEU A 102 -3.41 0.58 4.91
C LEU A 102 -4.70 -0.19 5.24
N CYS A 103 -4.60 -1.44 5.70
CA CYS A 103 -5.75 -2.23 6.16
C CYS A 103 -6.49 -1.53 7.30
N TYR A 104 -5.76 -1.06 8.32
CA TYR A 104 -6.32 -0.31 9.45
C TYR A 104 -7.01 0.98 8.96
N PHE A 105 -6.38 1.71 8.07
CA PHE A 105 -6.95 2.91 7.48
C PHE A 105 -8.25 2.64 6.73
N LEU A 106 -8.30 1.61 5.90
CA LEU A 106 -9.49 1.23 5.15
C LEU A 106 -10.65 0.86 6.09
N GLU A 107 -10.37 0.08 7.14
CA GLU A 107 -11.36 -0.35 8.13
C GLU A 107 -11.93 0.83 8.93
N THR A 108 -11.07 1.76 9.37
CA THR A 108 -11.46 2.85 10.26
C THR A 108 -12.07 4.05 9.54
N ASN A 109 -11.81 4.21 8.23
CA ASN A 109 -12.27 5.35 7.45
C ASN A 109 -13.35 4.99 6.39
N VAL A 110 -14.15 3.95 6.65
CA VAL A 110 -15.19 3.47 5.71
C VAL A 110 -16.24 4.53 5.33
N LYS A 111 -16.47 5.52 6.18
CA LYS A 111 -17.41 6.63 5.90
C LYS A 111 -16.86 7.59 4.86
N GLN A 112 -15.55 7.84 4.86
CA GLN A 112 -14.88 8.74 3.95
C GLN A 112 -14.43 8.04 2.66
N TYR A 113 -13.97 6.79 2.79
CA TYR A 113 -13.47 5.96 1.70
C TYR A 113 -14.32 4.70 1.59
N ASN A 114 -15.56 4.87 1.10
CA ASN A 114 -16.48 3.77 0.94
C ASN A 114 -16.00 2.83 -0.19
N MET A 115 -15.78 1.56 0.14
CA MET A 115 -15.34 0.52 -0.79
C MET A 115 -16.50 -0.29 -1.39
N VAL A 116 -17.71 -0.18 -0.84
CA VAL A 116 -18.87 -1.00 -1.28
C VAL A 116 -19.15 -0.75 -2.76
N ASP A 117 -19.13 -1.83 -3.55
CA ASP A 117 -19.37 -1.85 -5.01
C ASP A 117 -18.41 -0.97 -5.82
N LYS A 118 -17.24 -0.62 -5.26
CA LYS A 118 -16.20 0.16 -5.91
C LYS A 118 -15.21 -0.73 -6.65
N ASN A 119 -14.77 -0.28 -7.82
CA ASN A 119 -13.70 -0.92 -8.57
C ASN A 119 -12.36 -0.51 -7.98
N VAL A 120 -11.65 -1.47 -7.42
CA VAL A 120 -10.39 -1.27 -6.71
C VAL A 120 -9.29 -2.09 -7.37
N ILE A 121 -8.15 -1.49 -7.64
CA ILE A 121 -6.94 -2.21 -8.01
C ILE A 121 -5.86 -2.00 -6.96
N GLU A 122 -5.20 -3.08 -6.57
CA GLU A 122 -3.97 -3.01 -5.76
C GLU A 122 -2.79 -3.33 -6.65
N ILE A 123 -1.76 -2.48 -6.63
CA ILE A 123 -0.50 -2.67 -7.33
C ILE A 123 0.58 -3.10 -6.32
N GLY A 124 1.34 -4.16 -6.65
CA GLY A 124 2.29 -4.77 -5.73
C GLY A 124 1.59 -5.37 -4.51
N ALA A 125 0.59 -6.23 -4.73
CA ALA A 125 -0.26 -6.77 -3.67
C ALA A 125 0.46 -7.75 -2.73
N GLY A 126 1.60 -8.31 -3.14
CA GLY A 126 2.40 -9.22 -2.33
C GLY A 126 1.62 -10.43 -1.83
N THR A 127 1.42 -10.48 -0.53
CA THR A 127 0.62 -11.54 0.12
C THR A 127 -0.88 -11.39 -0.08
N GLY A 128 -1.37 -10.22 -0.51
CA GLY A 128 -2.77 -9.92 -0.76
C GLY A 128 -3.58 -9.45 0.45
N LEU A 129 -2.95 -9.13 1.58
CA LEU A 129 -3.66 -8.74 2.80
C LEU A 129 -4.58 -7.52 2.57
N VAL A 130 -4.08 -6.48 1.90
CA VAL A 130 -4.88 -5.26 1.61
C VAL A 130 -6.03 -5.57 0.65
N SER A 131 -5.78 -6.35 -0.40
CA SER A 131 -6.80 -6.83 -1.34
C SER A 131 -7.90 -7.63 -0.64
N ILE A 132 -7.55 -8.49 0.32
CA ILE A 132 -8.51 -9.25 1.13
C ILE A 132 -9.38 -8.30 1.95
N VAL A 133 -8.77 -7.34 2.66
CA VAL A 133 -9.50 -6.36 3.48
C VAL A 133 -10.43 -5.49 2.62
N ALA A 134 -9.96 -4.98 1.49
CA ALA A 134 -10.80 -4.21 0.56
C ALA A 134 -12.00 -5.03 0.03
N SER A 135 -11.78 -6.34 -0.23
CA SER A 135 -12.84 -7.25 -0.66
C SER A 135 -13.87 -7.51 0.45
N LEU A 136 -13.41 -7.68 1.69
CA LEU A 136 -14.29 -7.83 2.87
C LEU A 136 -15.12 -6.56 3.11
N LEU A 137 -14.59 -5.39 2.75
CA LEU A 137 -15.30 -4.11 2.75
C LEU A 137 -16.29 -3.93 1.58
N GLY A 138 -16.40 -4.93 0.70
CA GLY A 138 -17.38 -4.98 -0.38
C GLY A 138 -16.91 -4.47 -1.75
N ALA A 139 -15.62 -4.29 -1.96
CA ALA A 139 -15.05 -3.83 -3.23
C ALA A 139 -15.00 -4.93 -4.31
N HIS A 140 -15.07 -4.52 -5.59
CA HIS A 140 -14.63 -5.32 -6.73
C HIS A 140 -13.11 -5.18 -6.86
N VAL A 141 -12.35 -6.10 -6.31
CA VAL A 141 -10.89 -6.00 -6.23
C VAL A 141 -10.20 -6.72 -7.39
N THR A 142 -9.23 -6.03 -8.00
CA THR A 142 -8.20 -6.62 -8.85
C THR A 142 -6.87 -6.51 -8.12
N ALA A 143 -6.39 -7.62 -7.57
CA ALA A 143 -5.08 -7.71 -6.93
C ALA A 143 -4.02 -7.99 -7.99
N THR A 144 -2.95 -7.20 -8.01
CA THR A 144 -1.91 -7.35 -9.04
C THR A 144 -0.50 -7.41 -8.47
N ASP A 145 0.33 -8.24 -9.11
CA ASP A 145 1.75 -8.34 -8.81
C ASP A 145 2.53 -8.94 -9.99
N LEU A 146 3.82 -9.17 -9.81
CA LEU A 146 4.68 -9.88 -10.75
C LEU A 146 4.27 -11.37 -10.89
N PRO A 147 4.52 -12.01 -12.03
CA PRO A 147 4.11 -13.39 -12.32
C PRO A 147 4.49 -14.40 -11.23
N GLU A 148 5.70 -14.27 -10.68
CA GLU A 148 6.23 -15.18 -9.66
C GLU A 148 5.49 -15.10 -8.31
N LEU A 149 4.78 -14.01 -8.05
CA LEU A 149 4.03 -13.80 -6.79
C LEU A 149 2.56 -14.24 -6.90
N LEU A 150 2.02 -14.38 -8.12
CA LEU A 150 0.60 -14.61 -8.34
C LEU A 150 0.09 -15.91 -7.70
N GLY A 151 0.91 -16.93 -7.62
CA GLY A 151 0.54 -18.21 -7.00
C GLY A 151 0.23 -18.08 -5.52
N ASN A 152 1.12 -17.44 -4.74
CA ASN A 152 0.92 -17.17 -3.33
C ASN A 152 -0.22 -16.18 -3.09
N LEU A 153 -0.28 -15.11 -3.89
CA LEU A 153 -1.33 -14.10 -3.85
C LEU A 153 -2.72 -14.74 -4.05
N GLN A 154 -2.88 -15.56 -5.11
CA GLN A 154 -4.14 -16.26 -5.40
C GLN A 154 -4.53 -17.22 -4.28
N TYR A 155 -3.57 -17.95 -3.71
CA TYR A 155 -3.81 -18.86 -2.60
C TYR A 155 -4.37 -18.09 -1.38
N ASN A 156 -3.67 -17.05 -0.91
CA ASN A 156 -4.09 -16.25 0.24
C ASN A 156 -5.46 -15.60 0.03
N ILE A 157 -5.69 -14.99 -1.13
CA ILE A 157 -6.98 -14.39 -1.47
C ILE A 157 -8.09 -15.44 -1.41
N SER A 158 -7.90 -16.59 -2.07
CA SER A 158 -8.92 -17.62 -2.13
C SER A 158 -9.28 -18.17 -0.75
N GLN A 159 -8.29 -18.38 0.14
CA GLN A 159 -8.53 -18.89 1.49
C GLN A 159 -9.32 -17.91 2.37
N ASN A 160 -9.18 -16.61 2.14
CA ASN A 160 -9.74 -15.60 3.02
C ASN A 160 -11.03 -14.95 2.51
N THR A 161 -11.32 -15.04 1.20
CA THR A 161 -12.47 -14.34 0.60
C THR A 161 -13.61 -15.27 0.17
N LYS A 162 -13.33 -16.55 -0.05
CA LYS A 162 -14.34 -17.53 -0.46
C LYS A 162 -15.47 -17.58 0.59
N MET A 163 -16.71 -17.41 0.15
CA MET A 163 -17.92 -17.39 0.99
C MET A 163 -18.03 -16.23 2.00
N LYS A 164 -17.08 -15.27 1.99
CA LYS A 164 -17.06 -14.13 2.91
C LYS A 164 -17.31 -12.80 2.19
N CYS A 165 -16.94 -12.70 0.92
CA CYS A 165 -17.02 -11.44 0.17
C CYS A 165 -18.22 -11.41 -0.78
N LYS A 166 -18.80 -10.22 -0.96
CA LYS A 166 -19.85 -9.96 -1.93
C LYS A 166 -19.35 -10.20 -3.36
N HIS A 167 -18.13 -9.75 -3.64
CA HIS A 167 -17.46 -9.86 -4.93
C HIS A 167 -16.15 -10.63 -4.75
N LEU A 168 -15.95 -11.67 -5.58
CA LEU A 168 -14.71 -12.43 -5.55
C LEU A 168 -13.58 -11.62 -6.22
N PRO A 169 -12.45 -11.41 -5.55
CA PRO A 169 -11.31 -10.73 -6.13
C PRO A 169 -10.74 -11.47 -7.33
N GLN A 170 -10.19 -10.68 -8.27
CA GLN A 170 -9.41 -11.20 -9.39
C GLN A 170 -7.93 -11.00 -9.10
N VAL A 171 -7.11 -11.98 -9.47
CA VAL A 171 -5.64 -11.88 -9.42
C VAL A 171 -5.12 -11.77 -10.85
N LYS A 172 -4.31 -10.75 -11.12
CA LYS A 172 -3.76 -10.48 -12.46
C LYS A 172 -2.30 -10.08 -12.38
N GLU A 173 -1.56 -10.42 -13.44
CA GLU A 173 -0.21 -9.92 -13.65
C GLU A 173 -0.22 -8.42 -13.93
N LEU A 174 0.69 -7.69 -13.30
CA LEU A 174 1.01 -6.31 -13.64
C LEU A 174 2.47 -6.03 -13.32
N SER A 175 3.29 -5.90 -14.36
CA SER A 175 4.64 -5.38 -14.28
C SER A 175 4.60 -3.88 -14.57
N TRP A 176 5.18 -3.07 -13.71
CA TRP A 176 5.10 -1.61 -13.82
C TRP A 176 5.69 -1.11 -15.13
N GLY A 177 4.98 -0.22 -15.83
CA GLY A 177 5.39 0.36 -17.11
C GLY A 177 5.33 -0.60 -18.31
N VAL A 178 5.01 -1.88 -18.10
CA VAL A 178 5.11 -2.89 -19.16
C VAL A 178 3.72 -3.35 -19.62
N ALA A 179 3.48 -3.32 -20.92
CA ALA A 179 2.28 -3.84 -21.58
C ALA A 179 0.94 -3.39 -20.95
N LEU A 180 0.90 -2.19 -20.37
CA LEU A 180 -0.25 -1.66 -19.61
C LEU A 180 -1.53 -1.65 -20.45
N ASP A 181 -1.48 -1.15 -21.69
CA ASP A 181 -2.66 -1.12 -22.59
C ASP A 181 -3.18 -2.50 -22.96
N LYS A 182 -2.30 -3.51 -23.01
CA LYS A 182 -2.69 -4.88 -23.31
C LYS A 182 -3.45 -5.51 -22.14
N ASN A 183 -2.93 -5.35 -20.93
CA ASN A 183 -3.44 -6.02 -19.73
C ASN A 183 -4.57 -5.24 -19.05
N PHE A 184 -4.48 -3.90 -19.13
CA PHE A 184 -5.42 -2.94 -18.56
C PHE A 184 -5.71 -1.82 -19.56
N PRO A 185 -6.48 -2.08 -20.64
CA PRO A 185 -6.75 -1.06 -21.65
C PRO A 185 -7.37 0.19 -21.03
N LYS A 186 -6.80 1.35 -21.29
CA LYS A 186 -7.21 2.63 -20.66
C LYS A 186 -8.70 2.95 -20.87
N ALA A 187 -9.26 2.52 -22.00
CA ALA A 187 -10.68 2.74 -22.33
C ALA A 187 -11.64 1.91 -21.47
N SER A 188 -11.22 0.71 -21.01
CA SER A 188 -12.05 -0.22 -20.21
C SER A 188 -11.67 -0.23 -18.73
N SER A 189 -10.49 0.25 -18.38
CA SER A 189 -10.05 0.35 -16.98
C SER A 189 -10.77 1.51 -16.31
N ASN A 190 -11.57 1.19 -15.28
CA ASN A 190 -12.35 2.18 -14.54
C ASN A 190 -12.25 1.90 -13.06
N PHE A 191 -11.13 2.29 -12.46
CA PHE A 191 -10.90 2.12 -11.04
C PHE A 191 -11.30 3.36 -10.25
N ASP A 192 -12.11 3.16 -9.20
CA ASP A 192 -12.44 4.21 -8.22
C ASP A 192 -11.26 4.44 -7.28
N TYR A 193 -10.55 3.35 -6.93
CA TYR A 193 -9.39 3.41 -6.03
C TYR A 193 -8.21 2.60 -6.59
N VAL A 194 -7.01 3.15 -6.41
CA VAL A 194 -5.74 2.44 -6.57
C VAL A 194 -5.10 2.34 -5.19
N LEU A 195 -4.84 1.12 -4.74
CA LEU A 195 -4.18 0.83 -3.47
C LEU A 195 -2.72 0.46 -3.72
N ALA A 196 -1.83 0.91 -2.84
CA ALA A 196 -0.42 0.58 -2.90
C ALA A 196 0.20 0.61 -1.49
N ALA A 197 0.84 -0.48 -1.08
CA ALA A 197 1.49 -0.59 0.21
C ALA A 197 2.96 -0.97 0.03
N ASP A 198 3.87 -0.07 0.45
CA ASP A 198 5.33 -0.27 0.47
C ASP A 198 5.94 -0.57 -0.91
N VAL A 199 5.36 -0.02 -1.98
CA VAL A 199 5.80 -0.23 -3.38
C VAL A 199 7.03 0.60 -3.76
N VAL A 200 7.49 1.53 -2.91
CA VAL A 200 8.73 2.29 -3.11
C VAL A 200 9.76 1.89 -2.06
N TYR A 201 10.78 1.21 -2.52
CA TYR A 201 11.93 0.79 -1.74
C TYR A 201 13.21 0.95 -2.58
N ALA A 202 14.34 0.34 -2.22
CA ALA A 202 15.60 0.48 -2.95
C ALA A 202 15.56 -0.27 -4.31
N HIS A 203 14.79 0.24 -5.28
CA HIS A 203 14.73 -0.26 -6.66
C HIS A 203 14.71 0.90 -7.67
N PRO A 204 15.13 0.68 -8.92
CA PRO A 204 15.23 1.72 -9.94
C PRO A 204 13.90 2.03 -10.67
N PHE A 205 12.78 1.39 -10.31
CA PHE A 205 11.52 1.40 -11.08
C PHE A 205 10.50 2.45 -10.64
N LEU A 206 10.95 3.59 -10.10
CA LEU A 206 10.02 4.64 -9.66
C LEU A 206 9.29 5.28 -10.84
N GLU A 207 9.97 5.47 -11.96
CA GLU A 207 9.38 6.05 -13.16
C GLU A 207 8.31 5.14 -13.74
N GLU A 208 8.58 3.84 -13.87
CA GLU A 208 7.63 2.84 -14.33
C GLU A 208 6.42 2.72 -13.41
N LEU A 209 6.61 2.86 -12.10
CA LEU A 209 5.52 2.92 -11.13
C LEU A 209 4.64 4.15 -11.36
N LEU A 210 5.22 5.33 -11.58
CA LEU A 210 4.47 6.56 -11.85
C LEU A 210 3.72 6.49 -13.19
N ILE A 211 4.32 5.92 -14.23
CA ILE A 211 3.67 5.63 -15.51
C ILE A 211 2.47 4.70 -15.30
N THR A 212 2.62 3.69 -14.44
CA THR A 212 1.54 2.75 -14.12
C THR A 212 0.37 3.46 -13.41
N PHE A 213 0.66 4.33 -12.44
CA PHE A 213 -0.38 5.14 -11.79
C PHE A 213 -1.11 6.03 -12.80
N ASP A 214 -0.39 6.76 -13.66
CA ASP A 214 -1.01 7.60 -14.70
C ASP A 214 -1.90 6.81 -15.65
N HIS A 215 -1.45 5.59 -16.01
CA HIS A 215 -2.21 4.72 -16.89
C HIS A 215 -3.52 4.23 -16.27
N LEU A 216 -3.48 3.81 -14.99
CA LEU A 216 -4.62 3.21 -14.28
C LEU A 216 -5.62 4.25 -13.77
N CYS A 217 -5.18 5.51 -13.58
CA CYS A 217 -5.98 6.54 -12.95
C CYS A 217 -6.72 7.41 -13.97
N LYS A 218 -7.94 7.79 -13.61
CA LYS A 218 -8.71 8.88 -14.18
C LYS A 218 -8.70 10.07 -13.22
N GLU A 219 -9.25 11.20 -13.63
CA GLU A 219 -9.35 12.40 -12.77
C GLU A 219 -10.07 12.14 -11.45
N THR A 220 -11.03 11.21 -11.44
CA THR A 220 -11.83 10.86 -10.26
C THR A 220 -11.24 9.72 -9.44
N THR A 221 -10.19 9.06 -9.91
CA THR A 221 -9.56 7.93 -9.21
C THR A 221 -8.81 8.41 -7.97
N VAL A 222 -9.05 7.77 -6.84
CA VAL A 222 -8.35 8.05 -5.58
C VAL A 222 -7.22 7.05 -5.39
N ILE A 223 -6.00 7.53 -5.20
CA ILE A 223 -4.85 6.69 -4.86
C ILE A 223 -4.66 6.71 -3.34
N LEU A 224 -4.72 5.55 -2.71
CA LEU A 224 -4.37 5.33 -1.32
C LEU A 224 -3.03 4.60 -1.27
N TRP A 225 -1.99 5.34 -0.94
CA TRP A 225 -0.63 4.85 -0.96
C TRP A 225 0.05 5.02 0.40
N VAL A 226 0.51 3.92 0.97
CA VAL A 226 1.26 3.87 2.24
C VAL A 226 2.66 3.35 1.97
N MET A 227 3.66 4.02 2.52
CA MET A 227 5.05 3.60 2.41
C MET A 227 5.85 3.96 3.65
N LYS A 228 6.89 3.15 3.95
CA LYS A 228 7.90 3.46 4.96
C LYS A 228 9.14 4.03 4.29
N PHE A 229 9.56 5.25 4.67
CA PHE A 229 10.86 5.78 4.24
C PHE A 229 11.98 5.04 4.99
N ARG A 230 12.76 4.24 4.29
CA ARG A 230 13.81 3.39 4.87
C ARG A 230 15.17 4.06 4.95
N TYR A 231 15.36 5.23 4.31
CA TYR A 231 16.64 5.94 4.27
C TYR A 231 16.50 7.39 4.71
N ARG A 232 17.05 7.72 5.86
CA ARG A 232 17.59 9.04 6.13
C ARG A 232 19.06 9.05 5.64
N ARG A 233 19.32 9.24 4.35
CA ARG A 233 20.62 9.81 3.97
C ARG A 233 20.51 11.30 4.25
N PRO A 234 21.45 11.91 5.04
CA PRO A 234 21.59 13.36 5.06
C PRO A 234 21.81 13.81 3.63
N LEU A 235 21.12 14.88 3.21
CA LEU A 235 21.27 15.46 1.86
C LEU A 235 22.72 15.86 1.52
N THR A 236 23.60 15.90 2.51
CA THR A 236 25.06 16.17 2.38
C THR A 236 25.81 15.09 1.61
N ASP A 237 25.33 13.81 1.56
CA ASP A 237 26.07 12.72 0.90
C ASP A 237 25.77 12.63 -0.60
N LEU A 238 24.77 13.35 -1.10
CA LEU A 238 24.45 13.40 -2.53
C LEU A 238 25.35 14.37 -3.30
N TYR A 239 26.05 15.27 -2.62
CA TYR A 239 26.94 16.25 -3.25
C TYR A 239 28.43 15.90 -3.20
N SER A 240 28.79 14.81 -2.50
CA SER A 240 30.22 14.38 -2.41
C SER A 240 30.63 13.35 -3.47
N ALA A 241 29.74 12.91 -4.36
CA ALA A 241 30.04 11.90 -5.39
C ALA A 241 30.32 12.51 -6.79
N SER A 242 30.49 13.85 -6.89
CA SER A 242 30.83 14.56 -8.12
C SER A 242 31.95 15.57 -7.88
N ALA A 243 33.10 15.09 -7.41
CA ALA A 243 34.39 15.81 -7.44
C ALA A 243 35.50 14.85 -7.92
#